data_bbe1d25a3e818a526e17fa7549f616f7
#
_entry.id   bbe1d25a3e818a526e17fa7549f616f7
#
_cell.length_a   1.000
_cell.length_b   1.000
_cell.length_c   1.000
_cell.angle_alpha   90.00
_cell.angle_beta   90.00
_cell.angle_gamma   90.00
#
_symmetry.space_group_name_H-M   'P 1'
#
loop_
_entity.id
_entity.type
_entity.pdbx_description
1 polymer ?
#
loop_
_entity_poly.entity_id
_entity_poly.type
_entity_poly.pdbx_seq_one_letter_code
_entity_poly.pdbx_strand_id
1 'polypeptide(L)'
;MTDKCLATMLCGLLLSGAGALAQTAPAADATAASPIGAEHAGILKSVRGKVLLLGADGVSRPAQAGDPIAPIERLQTEADSAASLVLRDGTMMVVGPSSRIDLKQFHFDSTTRDGGLLVSLLRGSLRMVTGLIGKAHPDAVRVETQTATIGIRGTDFIVQADATP
;
A
#
# COMPACT_ATOMS: atom_id res chain seq x y z
N MET A 1 -68.53 46.72 21.89
CA MET A 1 -69.67 46.42 21.03
C MET A 1 -69.30 45.16 20.29
N THR A 2 -69.71 44.06 20.91
CA THR A 2 -70.78 43.20 20.41
C THR A 2 -70.39 42.48 19.11
N ASP A 3 -70.42 41.25 18.93
CA ASP A 3 -71.02 40.10 19.57
C ASP A 3 -70.58 38.88 18.78
N LYS A 4 -70.33 37.82 19.48
CA LYS A 4 -71.05 36.55 19.47
C LYS A 4 -71.24 35.82 18.12
N CYS A 5 -70.91 34.69 18.01
CA CYS A 5 -71.57 33.39 18.17
C CYS A 5 -71.04 32.43 17.09
N LEU A 6 -70.73 31.32 17.45
CA LEU A 6 -71.37 30.06 17.80
C LEU A 6 -71.17 29.01 16.69
N ALA A 7 -70.52 28.00 17.13
CA ALA A 7 -70.71 26.57 16.85
C ALA A 7 -71.17 26.09 15.46
N THR A 8 -70.48 25.17 14.93
CA THR A 8 -71.04 23.84 14.72
C THR A 8 -70.00 22.81 14.32
N MET A 9 -69.94 21.75 15.07
CA MET A 9 -69.40 20.43 14.78
C MET A 9 -69.66 20.00 13.34
N LEU A 10 -68.64 19.43 12.70
CA LEU A 10 -68.90 18.11 12.06
C LEU A 10 -67.60 17.34 11.84
N CYS A 11 -67.65 16.18 12.35
CA CYS A 11 -66.85 14.98 12.20
C CYS A 11 -66.47 14.68 10.75
N GLY A 12 -65.20 14.34 10.51
CA GLY A 12 -64.78 13.80 9.20
C GLY A 12 -63.38 13.23 9.36
N LEU A 13 -63.35 12.07 9.72
CA LEU A 13 -62.49 10.90 9.71
C LEU A 13 -61.64 10.78 8.45
N LEU A 14 -60.37 10.31 8.68
CA LEU A 14 -59.48 9.57 7.76
C LEU A 14 -58.63 10.44 6.83
N LEU A 15 -57.37 10.27 6.73
CA LEU A 15 -56.56 9.05 6.47
C LEU A 15 -55.08 9.40 6.70
N SER A 16 -54.43 8.58 7.45
CA SER A 16 -52.99 8.50 7.61
C SER A 16 -52.31 8.39 6.28
N GLY A 17 -51.48 9.38 5.93
CA GLY A 17 -50.50 9.30 4.89
C GLY A 17 -49.12 9.46 5.52
N ALA A 18 -48.59 8.37 6.05
CA ALA A 18 -47.18 8.32 6.46
C ALA A 18 -46.31 8.30 5.21
N GLY A 19 -45.92 9.48 4.76
CA GLY A 19 -44.86 9.63 3.78
C GLY A 19 -43.55 9.27 4.42
N ALA A 20 -43.13 8.04 4.27
CA ALA A 20 -41.76 7.63 4.58
C ALA A 20 -40.79 8.34 3.63
N LEU A 21 -40.15 9.38 4.09
CA LEU A 21 -38.99 9.94 3.45
C LEU A 21 -37.88 8.89 3.59
N ALA A 22 -37.68 8.11 2.53
CA ALA A 22 -36.51 7.28 2.37
C ALA A 22 -35.28 8.21 2.34
N GLN A 23 -34.60 8.36 3.47
CA GLN A 23 -33.28 8.92 3.51
C GLN A 23 -32.35 7.91 2.83
N THR A 24 -31.99 8.21 1.59
CA THR A 24 -30.85 7.59 0.91
C THR A 24 -29.60 8.07 1.67
N ALA A 25 -29.12 7.26 2.59
CA ALA A 25 -27.79 7.44 3.16
C ALA A 25 -26.78 7.35 2.02
N PRO A 26 -25.81 8.29 1.93
CA PRO A 26 -24.71 8.12 1.01
C PRO A 26 -23.99 6.84 1.39
N ALA A 27 -23.80 5.94 0.43
CA ALA A 27 -22.96 4.78 0.56
C ALA A 27 -21.57 5.29 0.99
N ALA A 28 -21.22 5.07 2.25
CA ALA A 28 -19.86 5.25 2.71
C ALA A 28 -19.00 4.33 1.85
N ASP A 29 -18.10 4.94 1.09
CA ASP A 29 -17.00 4.24 0.43
C ASP A 29 -16.33 3.37 1.51
N ALA A 30 -16.62 2.10 1.45
CA ALA A 30 -15.93 1.12 2.26
C ALA A 30 -14.50 1.08 1.71
N THR A 31 -13.64 1.93 2.25
CA THR A 31 -12.21 1.75 2.20
C THR A 31 -11.99 0.33 2.69
N ALA A 32 -11.73 -0.57 1.76
CA ALA A 32 -11.44 -1.96 2.04
C ALA A 32 -10.20 -1.98 2.95
N ALA A 33 -10.43 -2.08 4.25
CA ALA A 33 -9.40 -2.39 5.21
C ALA A 33 -8.86 -3.75 4.79
N SER A 34 -7.65 -3.75 4.26
CA SER A 34 -6.91 -4.98 3.96
C SER A 34 -6.91 -5.87 5.20
N PRO A 35 -7.16 -7.17 5.08
CA PRO A 35 -7.22 -8.06 6.23
C PRO A 35 -5.88 -7.99 6.98
N ILE A 36 -5.94 -7.59 8.23
CA ILE A 36 -4.84 -7.64 9.19
C ILE A 36 -4.57 -9.12 9.47
N GLY A 37 -3.76 -9.74 8.63
CA GLY A 37 -3.49 -11.18 8.72
C GLY A 37 -2.49 -11.71 7.70
N ALA A 38 -2.27 -11.02 6.60
CA ALA A 38 -1.17 -11.36 5.70
C ALA A 38 0.14 -10.81 6.29
N GLU A 39 1.13 -11.67 6.47
CA GLU A 39 2.46 -11.24 6.90
C GLU A 39 2.99 -10.20 5.91
N HIS A 40 2.91 -8.92 6.30
CA HIS A 40 3.50 -7.87 5.49
C HIS A 40 5.02 -7.88 5.63
N ALA A 41 5.71 -7.67 4.53
CA ALA A 41 7.17 -7.58 4.50
C ALA A 41 7.67 -6.26 5.10
N GLY A 42 6.89 -5.20 4.96
CA GLY A 42 7.24 -3.86 5.40
C GLY A 42 6.12 -2.86 5.14
N ILE A 43 6.47 -1.60 5.22
CA ILE A 43 5.56 -0.47 4.98
C ILE A 43 6.19 0.57 4.06
N LEU A 44 5.38 1.25 3.27
CA LEU A 44 5.76 2.45 2.54
C LEU A 44 5.90 3.63 3.51
N LYS A 45 7.07 4.23 3.58
CA LYS A 45 7.33 5.41 4.43
C LYS A 45 6.94 6.70 3.75
N SER A 46 7.21 6.81 2.46
CA SER A 46 6.83 7.97 1.67
C SER A 46 6.58 7.58 0.22
N VAL A 47 5.66 8.31 -0.39
CA VAL A 47 5.31 8.19 -1.80
C VAL A 47 5.28 9.58 -2.39
N ARG A 48 5.96 9.78 -3.51
CA ARG A 48 5.97 11.00 -4.29
C ARG A 48 5.55 10.68 -5.72
N GLY A 49 4.64 11.47 -6.25
CA GLY A 49 4.13 11.27 -7.61
C GLY A 49 3.23 10.04 -7.70
N LYS A 50 3.27 9.37 -8.84
CA LYS A 50 2.41 8.22 -9.12
C LYS A 50 3.18 6.92 -8.95
N VAL A 51 2.78 6.17 -7.96
CA VAL A 51 3.36 4.88 -7.59
C VAL A 51 2.25 3.83 -7.51
N LEU A 52 2.51 2.67 -8.08
CA LEU A 52 1.58 1.54 -8.10
C LEU A 52 2.18 0.35 -7.38
N LEU A 53 1.36 -0.31 -6.59
CA LEU A 53 1.63 -1.65 -6.05
C LEU A 53 0.83 -2.67 -6.85
N LEU A 54 1.48 -3.72 -7.28
CA LEU A 54 0.89 -4.83 -8.01
C LEU A 54 1.04 -6.08 -7.17
N GLY A 55 -0.07 -6.60 -6.69
CA GLY A 55 -0.13 -7.82 -5.89
C GLY A 55 0.19 -9.08 -6.71
N ALA A 56 0.40 -10.19 -6.01
CA ALA A 56 0.61 -11.51 -6.63
C ALA A 56 -0.62 -11.98 -7.44
N ASP A 57 -1.78 -11.48 -7.11
CA ASP A 57 -3.07 -11.70 -7.80
C ASP A 57 -3.20 -10.90 -9.12
N GLY A 58 -2.21 -10.06 -9.44
CA GLY A 58 -2.23 -9.19 -10.61
C GLY A 58 -3.05 -7.91 -10.45
N VAL A 59 -3.65 -7.68 -9.30
CA VAL A 59 -4.38 -6.46 -9.02
C VAL A 59 -3.42 -5.32 -8.71
N SER A 60 -3.55 -4.21 -9.44
CA SER A 60 -2.77 -3.00 -9.18
C SER A 60 -3.57 -1.99 -8.36
N ARG A 61 -2.92 -1.39 -7.39
CA ARG A 61 -3.48 -0.32 -6.56
C ARG A 61 -2.54 0.87 -6.47
N PRO A 62 -3.05 2.09 -6.37
CA PRO A 62 -2.22 3.26 -6.06
C PRO A 62 -1.57 3.07 -4.68
N ALA A 63 -0.29 3.38 -4.60
CA ALA A 63 0.48 3.29 -3.35
C ALA A 63 0.35 4.59 -2.56
N GLN A 64 0.20 4.47 -1.26
CA GLN A 64 0.16 5.57 -0.31
C GLN A 64 1.18 5.37 0.82
N ALA A 65 1.60 6.46 1.44
CA ALA A 65 2.43 6.36 2.64
C ALA A 65 1.63 5.67 3.77
N GLY A 66 2.27 4.71 4.42
CA GLY A 66 1.64 3.86 5.43
C GLY A 66 1.11 2.53 4.89
N ASP A 67 1.01 2.35 3.56
CA ASP A 67 0.56 1.09 2.98
C ASP A 67 1.50 -0.06 3.33
N PRO A 68 0.95 -1.21 3.71
CA PRO A 68 1.74 -2.41 3.87
C PRO A 68 2.19 -2.95 2.50
N ILE A 69 3.39 -3.52 2.47
CA ILE A 69 3.91 -4.28 1.34
C ILE A 69 3.94 -5.75 1.71
N ALA A 70 3.28 -6.58 0.91
CA ALA A 70 3.32 -8.01 1.07
C ALA A 70 4.58 -8.62 0.43
N PRO A 71 5.04 -9.80 0.87
CA PRO A 71 5.95 -10.61 0.09
C PRO A 71 5.36 -10.89 -1.30
N ILE A 72 6.21 -10.94 -2.32
CA ILE A 72 5.82 -11.20 -3.72
C ILE A 72 4.97 -10.04 -4.33
N GLU A 73 5.14 -8.82 -3.84
CA GLU A 73 4.49 -7.64 -4.39
C GLU A 73 5.47 -6.85 -5.26
N ARG A 74 4.96 -6.26 -6.34
CA ARG A 74 5.72 -5.40 -7.25
C ARG A 74 5.41 -3.95 -6.99
N LEU A 75 6.44 -3.11 -6.94
CA LEU A 75 6.31 -1.66 -6.89
C LEU A 75 6.79 -1.04 -8.19
N GLN A 76 5.98 -0.15 -8.73
CA GLN A 76 6.29 0.60 -9.95
C GLN A 76 6.14 2.10 -9.70
N THR A 77 7.17 2.86 -10.07
CA THR A 77 7.15 4.33 -10.07
C THR A 77 7.07 4.84 -11.50
N GLU A 78 6.33 5.92 -11.72
CA GLU A 78 6.34 6.65 -12.99
C GLU A 78 7.51 7.65 -13.06
N ALA A 79 7.60 8.38 -14.20
CA ALA A 79 8.52 9.51 -14.32
C ALA A 79 8.21 10.53 -13.22
N ASP A 80 9.24 11.19 -12.67
CA ASP A 80 9.13 12.17 -11.59
C ASP A 80 8.51 11.63 -10.28
N SER A 81 8.49 10.31 -10.12
CA SER A 81 7.93 9.64 -8.95
C SER A 81 9.02 8.91 -8.17
N ALA A 82 8.81 8.76 -6.87
CA ALA A 82 9.70 8.02 -6.00
C ALA A 82 8.92 7.41 -4.84
N ALA A 83 9.42 6.31 -4.31
CA ALA A 83 8.88 5.72 -3.11
C ALA A 83 10.00 5.31 -2.16
N SER A 84 9.77 5.44 -0.86
CA SER A 84 10.63 4.84 0.14
C SER A 84 9.84 3.86 0.99
N LEU A 85 10.46 2.75 1.33
CA LEU A 85 9.85 1.71 2.14
C LEU A 85 10.85 1.19 3.19
N VAL A 86 10.29 0.64 4.26
CA VAL A 86 11.06 0.01 5.33
C VAL A 86 10.49 -1.37 5.56
N LEU A 87 11.36 -2.38 5.47
CA LEU A 87 11.02 -3.77 5.78
C LEU A 87 11.06 -4.03 7.28
N ARG A 88 10.49 -5.14 7.72
CA ARG A 88 10.44 -5.52 9.15
C ARG A 88 11.80 -5.75 9.79
N ASP A 89 12.80 -6.11 8.99
CA ASP A 89 14.21 -6.25 9.46
C ASP A 89 14.94 -4.90 9.57
N GLY A 90 14.27 -3.78 9.25
CA GLY A 90 14.85 -2.46 9.22
C GLY A 90 15.60 -2.11 7.93
N THR A 91 15.57 -2.96 6.91
CA THR A 91 16.09 -2.61 5.58
C THR A 91 15.28 -1.44 5.01
N MET A 92 15.97 -0.39 4.60
CA MET A 92 15.37 0.76 3.92
C MET A 92 15.64 0.66 2.43
N MET A 93 14.61 0.88 1.63
CA MET A 93 14.73 0.95 0.18
C MET A 93 14.15 2.27 -0.33
N VAL A 94 14.85 2.91 -1.26
CA VAL A 94 14.38 4.09 -1.98
C VAL A 94 14.39 3.75 -3.46
N VAL A 95 13.21 3.81 -4.04
CA VAL A 95 12.97 3.51 -5.45
C VAL A 95 12.87 4.82 -6.20
N GLY A 96 13.73 5.01 -7.18
CA GLY A 96 13.80 6.21 -8.01
C GLY A 96 12.70 6.29 -9.06
N PRO A 97 12.74 7.30 -9.93
CA PRO A 97 11.76 7.48 -11.00
C PRO A 97 11.87 6.38 -12.07
N SER A 98 10.77 6.16 -12.80
CA SER A 98 10.66 5.20 -13.90
C SER A 98 11.16 3.79 -13.54
N SER A 99 11.03 3.41 -12.27
CA SER A 99 11.59 2.18 -11.72
C SER A 99 10.53 1.10 -11.53
N ARG A 100 10.97 -0.15 -11.61
CA ARG A 100 10.14 -1.32 -11.31
C ARG A 100 10.94 -2.32 -10.52
N ILE A 101 10.47 -2.61 -9.31
CA ILE A 101 11.06 -3.62 -8.43
C ILE A 101 10.03 -4.69 -8.08
N ASP A 102 10.50 -5.91 -7.95
CA ASP A 102 9.73 -7.05 -7.43
C ASP A 102 10.36 -7.50 -6.12
N LEU A 103 9.57 -7.55 -5.06
CA LEU A 103 9.97 -8.19 -3.81
C LEU A 103 9.71 -9.69 -3.95
N LYS A 104 10.69 -10.43 -4.48
CA LYS A 104 10.50 -11.86 -4.78
C LYS A 104 10.46 -12.74 -3.55
N GLN A 105 11.23 -12.38 -2.53
CA GLN A 105 11.29 -13.13 -1.28
C GLN A 105 11.59 -12.18 -0.13
N PHE A 106 10.84 -12.33 0.94
CA PHE A 106 11.13 -11.72 2.21
C PHE A 106 10.63 -12.63 3.33
N HIS A 107 11.53 -13.00 4.21
CA HIS A 107 11.21 -13.63 5.48
C HIS A 107 12.15 -13.08 6.54
N PHE A 108 11.67 -12.89 7.73
CA PHE A 108 12.47 -12.39 8.84
C PHE A 108 11.90 -12.88 10.16
N ASP A 109 12.74 -13.54 10.93
CA ASP A 109 12.47 -13.91 12.31
C ASP A 109 13.15 -12.90 13.24
N SER A 110 12.34 -12.19 14.01
CA SER A 110 12.84 -11.15 14.92
C SER A 110 13.60 -11.70 16.13
N THR A 111 13.39 -12.96 16.48
CA THR A 111 14.00 -13.62 17.64
C THR A 111 15.41 -14.11 17.31
N THR A 112 15.53 -14.84 16.21
CA THR A 112 16.82 -15.40 15.77
C THR A 112 17.63 -14.42 14.93
N ARG A 113 16.96 -13.39 14.36
CA ARG A 113 17.45 -12.46 13.34
C ARG A 113 17.82 -13.13 12.02
N ASP A 114 17.34 -14.36 11.85
CA ASP A 114 17.49 -15.07 10.60
C ASP A 114 16.48 -14.55 9.58
N GLY A 115 16.86 -14.63 8.33
CA GLY A 115 15.98 -14.17 7.27
C GLY A 115 16.62 -14.25 5.90
N GLY A 116 15.83 -13.85 4.89
CA GLY A 116 16.28 -13.76 3.52
C GLY A 116 15.52 -12.66 2.78
N LEU A 117 16.24 -11.94 1.95
CA LEU A 117 15.70 -10.87 1.13
C LEU A 117 16.18 -11.05 -0.32
N LEU A 118 15.23 -11.19 -1.22
CA LEU A 118 15.49 -11.21 -2.65
C LEU A 118 14.63 -10.15 -3.35
N VAL A 119 15.29 -9.15 -3.89
CA VAL A 119 14.66 -8.07 -4.64
C VAL A 119 15.13 -8.14 -6.10
N SER A 120 14.21 -8.05 -7.04
CA SER A 120 14.53 -7.93 -8.45
C SER A 120 14.30 -6.51 -8.93
N LEU A 121 15.33 -5.85 -9.43
CA LEU A 121 15.23 -4.56 -10.10
C LEU A 121 15.13 -4.80 -11.61
N LEU A 122 13.93 -4.62 -12.15
CA LEU A 122 13.67 -4.82 -13.57
C LEU A 122 14.12 -3.63 -14.42
N ARG A 123 13.99 -2.43 -13.88
CA ARG A 123 14.48 -1.19 -14.50
C ARG A 123 14.52 -0.06 -13.47
N GLY A 124 15.30 0.98 -13.78
CA GLY A 124 15.39 2.21 -13.00
C GLY A 124 16.47 2.14 -11.93
N SER A 125 16.22 2.74 -10.78
CA SER A 125 17.21 2.86 -9.70
C SER A 125 16.63 2.45 -8.35
N LEU A 126 17.45 1.75 -7.58
CA LEU A 126 17.16 1.32 -6.22
C LEU A 126 18.35 1.67 -5.33
N ARG A 127 18.11 2.47 -4.30
CA ARG A 127 19.05 2.60 -3.18
C ARG A 127 18.55 1.73 -2.04
N MET A 128 19.44 0.97 -1.46
CA MET A 128 19.12 0.08 -0.34
C MET A 128 20.13 0.30 0.80
N VAL A 129 19.58 0.41 2.01
CA VAL A 129 20.35 0.35 3.26
C VAL A 129 19.93 -0.91 3.98
N THR A 130 20.83 -1.87 4.12
CA THR A 130 20.54 -3.19 4.69
C THR A 130 20.25 -3.11 6.18
N GLY A 131 19.23 -3.84 6.60
CA GLY A 131 18.82 -3.98 7.99
C GLY A 131 19.51 -5.12 8.73
N LEU A 132 18.75 -5.78 9.61
CA LEU A 132 19.26 -6.82 10.50
C LEU A 132 19.69 -8.09 9.75
N ILE A 133 18.96 -8.49 8.71
CA ILE A 133 19.32 -9.66 7.88
C ILE A 133 20.71 -9.47 7.28
N GLY A 134 20.93 -8.35 6.59
CA GLY A 134 22.21 -8.10 5.92
C GLY A 134 23.38 -7.88 6.89
N LYS A 135 23.12 -7.46 8.12
CA LYS A 135 24.14 -7.35 9.16
C LYS A 135 24.51 -8.69 9.75
N ALA A 136 23.55 -9.58 9.94
CA ALA A 136 23.78 -10.92 10.49
C ALA A 136 24.29 -11.87 9.40
N HIS A 137 23.66 -11.87 8.24
CA HIS A 137 23.91 -12.78 7.13
C HIS A 137 23.96 -12.02 5.80
N PRO A 138 25.11 -11.41 5.43
CA PRO A 138 25.22 -10.63 4.19
C PRO A 138 24.80 -11.40 2.93
N ASP A 139 25.12 -12.70 2.88
CA ASP A 139 24.81 -13.56 1.72
C ASP A 139 23.30 -13.85 1.56
N ALA A 140 22.50 -13.58 2.60
CA ALA A 140 21.05 -13.73 2.58
C ALA A 140 20.31 -12.55 1.92
N VAL A 141 21.03 -11.45 1.62
CA VAL A 141 20.48 -10.29 0.91
C VAL A 141 21.01 -10.30 -0.51
N ARG A 142 20.09 -10.35 -1.47
CA ARG A 142 20.43 -10.38 -2.90
C ARG A 142 19.57 -9.41 -3.67
N VAL A 143 20.19 -8.76 -4.65
CA VAL A 143 19.48 -7.96 -5.64
C VAL A 143 19.74 -8.56 -7.01
N GLU A 144 18.69 -8.88 -7.72
CA GLU A 144 18.72 -9.35 -9.09
C GLU A 144 18.39 -8.21 -10.04
N THR A 145 19.10 -8.17 -11.16
CA THR A 145 18.73 -7.37 -12.32
C THR A 145 18.46 -8.33 -13.50
N GLN A 146 18.10 -7.84 -14.66
CA GLN A 146 17.91 -8.68 -15.83
C GLN A 146 19.19 -9.40 -16.28
N THR A 147 20.35 -8.86 -15.94
CA THR A 147 21.66 -9.33 -16.45
C THR A 147 22.59 -9.86 -15.36
N ALA A 148 22.29 -9.60 -14.08
CA ALA A 148 23.19 -9.95 -12.98
C ALA A 148 22.43 -10.24 -11.69
N THR A 149 23.02 -11.11 -10.86
CA THR A 149 22.64 -11.27 -9.46
C THR A 149 23.76 -10.71 -8.60
N ILE A 150 23.43 -9.77 -7.73
CA ILE A 150 24.36 -9.05 -6.88
C ILE A 150 24.18 -9.54 -5.45
N GLY A 151 25.21 -10.18 -4.90
CA GLY A 151 25.31 -10.45 -3.48
C GLY A 151 25.82 -9.21 -2.76
N ILE A 152 25.18 -8.84 -1.67
CA ILE A 152 25.43 -7.57 -1.00
C ILE A 152 26.39 -7.76 0.17
N ARG A 153 27.55 -7.12 0.07
CA ARG A 153 28.47 -6.93 1.20
C ARG A 153 28.62 -5.44 1.46
N GLY A 154 27.77 -4.90 2.29
CA GLY A 154 27.75 -3.47 2.61
C GLY A 154 26.39 -3.05 3.15
N THR A 155 26.37 -1.87 3.78
CA THR A 155 25.16 -1.37 4.42
C THR A 155 24.38 -0.38 3.57
N ASP A 156 25.01 0.29 2.60
CA ASP A 156 24.39 1.31 1.74
C ASP A 156 24.92 1.17 0.31
N PHE A 157 24.05 0.99 -0.65
CA PHE A 157 24.43 0.85 -2.05
C PHE A 157 23.30 1.30 -2.98
N ILE A 158 23.66 1.61 -4.21
CA ILE A 158 22.72 1.97 -5.27
C ILE A 158 22.92 0.99 -6.43
N VAL A 159 21.81 0.46 -6.92
CA VAL A 159 21.77 -0.36 -8.13
C VAL A 159 20.96 0.39 -9.18
N GLN A 160 21.46 0.40 -10.39
CA GLN A 160 20.74 0.91 -11.55
C GLN A 160 20.63 -0.19 -12.60
N ALA A 161 19.45 -0.29 -13.20
CA ALA A 161 19.19 -1.19 -14.31
C ALA A 161 18.53 -0.39 -15.43
N ASP A 162 19.16 -0.37 -16.59
CA ASP A 162 18.58 0.25 -17.77
C ASP A 162 17.40 -0.59 -18.27
N ALA A 163 16.38 0.08 -18.80
CA ALA A 163 15.35 -0.65 -19.52
C ALA A 163 16.00 -1.28 -20.75
N THR A 164 15.95 -2.62 -20.84
CA THR A 164 16.33 -3.27 -22.09
C THR A 164 15.37 -2.78 -23.19
N PRO A 165 15.87 -2.33 -24.34
CA PRO A 165 15.06 -1.81 -25.42
C PRO A 165 14.06 -2.84 -25.97
#